data_9d3234966c3f3b033ad025ff583210d9
#
_entry.id   9d3234966c3f3b033ad025ff583210d9
#
_cell.length_a   1.000
_cell.length_b   1.000
_cell.length_c   1.000
_cell.angle_alpha   90.00
_cell.angle_beta   90.00
_cell.angle_gamma   90.00
#
_symmetry.space_group_name_H-M   'P 1'
#
loop_
_entity.id
_entity.type
_entity.pdbx_description
1 polymer ?
#
loop_
_entity_poly.entity_id
_entity_poly.type
_entity_poly.pdbx_seq_one_letter_code
_entity_poly.pdbx_strand_id
1 'polypeptide(L)'
;MKIVRFLFSPVFMGMLFIIFAATMAAATFIENDYGREAAYSFVYDTRWFELVILLLVLNLAGQIVAFRLFRKEKLTVMLFHASFIMIVTGAAITRYTGWEGSIHIREGEEQNKCYSGDNHLSYVLKDASGNVLDQSSRKYYIGSSSADDYSASVGAGDRRYQLRLSRIIPNASRSVVRSDSGGPVLSLMITGQGGRKTLYLEDGQVLASGDIMAGLNPPGECDLIFLSDGDSFRFTSSFNFE
;
A
#
# COMPACT_ATOMS: atom_id res chain seq x y z
N MET A 1 -41.45 15.69 11.16
CA MET A 1 -41.44 16.71 10.08
C MET A 1 -40.33 17.77 10.21
N LYS A 2 -39.97 18.27 11.42
CA LYS A 2 -38.90 19.30 11.58
C LYS A 2 -37.50 18.80 11.17
N ILE A 3 -37.13 17.56 11.52
CA ILE A 3 -35.83 16.96 11.20
C ILE A 3 -35.64 16.81 9.68
N VAL A 4 -36.65 16.36 8.96
CA VAL A 4 -36.60 16.18 7.51
C VAL A 4 -36.40 17.54 6.78
N ARG A 5 -37.08 18.61 7.27
CA ARG A 5 -36.85 19.94 6.76
C ARG A 5 -35.44 20.47 7.01
N PHE A 6 -34.89 20.18 8.16
CA PHE A 6 -33.50 20.55 8.48
C PHE A 6 -32.51 19.80 7.58
N LEU A 7 -32.67 18.49 7.42
CA LEU A 7 -31.81 17.65 6.57
C LEU A 7 -31.72 18.15 5.11
N PHE A 8 -32.79 18.70 4.56
CA PHE A 8 -32.84 19.23 3.19
C PHE A 8 -32.70 20.74 3.13
N SER A 9 -32.19 21.37 4.20
CA SER A 9 -32.00 22.81 4.25
C SER A 9 -30.65 23.24 3.67
N PRO A 10 -30.55 24.43 3.08
CA PRO A 10 -29.25 25.00 2.66
C PRO A 10 -28.28 25.22 3.83
N VAL A 11 -28.80 25.43 5.06
CA VAL A 11 -27.97 25.59 6.26
C VAL A 11 -27.26 24.29 6.59
N PHE A 12 -27.97 23.16 6.56
CA PHE A 12 -27.36 21.85 6.78
C PHE A 12 -26.34 21.52 5.67
N MET A 13 -26.62 21.88 4.43
CA MET A 13 -25.68 21.78 3.31
C MET A 13 -24.40 22.55 3.56
N GLY A 14 -24.51 23.81 4.03
CA GLY A 14 -23.34 24.60 4.38
C GLY A 14 -22.48 23.98 5.48
N MET A 15 -23.11 23.40 6.52
CA MET A 15 -22.40 22.67 7.56
C MET A 15 -21.65 21.45 7.00
N LEU A 16 -22.31 20.67 6.13
CA LEU A 16 -21.68 19.52 5.49
C LEU A 16 -20.50 19.92 4.61
N PHE A 17 -20.59 21.03 3.87
CA PHE A 17 -19.48 21.55 3.08
C PHE A 17 -18.29 21.99 3.95
N ILE A 18 -18.54 22.62 5.08
CA ILE A 18 -17.47 22.99 6.02
C ILE A 18 -16.79 21.75 6.58
N ILE A 19 -17.56 20.73 6.98
CA ILE A 19 -17.02 19.44 7.45
C ILE A 19 -16.20 18.79 6.33
N PHE A 20 -16.72 18.74 5.11
CA PHE A 20 -16.01 18.17 3.96
C PHE A 20 -14.71 18.92 3.68
N ALA A 21 -14.74 20.26 3.63
CA ALA A 21 -13.54 21.07 3.39
C ALA A 21 -12.49 20.88 4.49
N ALA A 22 -12.91 20.87 5.77
CA ALA A 22 -12.00 20.61 6.89
C ALA A 22 -11.39 19.20 6.82
N THR A 23 -12.19 18.22 6.42
CA THR A 23 -11.72 16.84 6.22
C THR A 23 -10.69 16.74 5.12
N MET A 24 -10.92 17.41 3.98
CA MET A 24 -9.98 17.44 2.86
C MET A 24 -8.66 18.12 3.25
N ALA A 25 -8.75 19.24 3.99
CA ALA A 25 -7.55 19.89 4.52
C ALA A 25 -6.76 18.98 5.46
N ALA A 26 -7.44 18.32 6.40
CA ALA A 26 -6.80 17.36 7.31
C ALA A 26 -6.14 16.19 6.54
N ALA A 27 -6.83 15.64 5.52
CA ALA A 27 -6.28 14.59 4.68
C ALA A 27 -5.01 15.01 3.95
N THR A 28 -4.96 16.26 3.45
CA THR A 28 -3.77 16.81 2.78
C THR A 28 -2.57 16.92 3.73
N PHE A 29 -2.79 17.33 4.98
CA PHE A 29 -1.71 17.36 5.99
C PHE A 29 -1.25 15.95 6.35
N ILE A 30 -2.19 15.01 6.53
CA ILE A 30 -1.85 13.61 6.79
C ILE A 30 -1.04 13.02 5.63
N GLU A 31 -1.42 13.31 4.38
CA GLU A 31 -0.70 12.84 3.20
C GLU A 31 0.72 13.43 3.14
N ASN A 32 0.88 14.72 3.45
CA ASN A 32 2.19 15.37 3.48
C ASN A 32 3.14 14.78 4.52
N ASP A 33 2.64 14.50 5.73
CA ASP A 33 3.46 14.09 6.86
C ASP A 33 3.67 12.57 6.93
N TYR A 34 2.67 11.78 6.51
CA TYR A 34 2.63 10.32 6.68
C TYR A 34 2.43 9.55 5.37
N GLY A 35 2.29 10.26 4.25
CA GLY A 35 2.13 9.68 2.92
C GLY A 35 0.69 9.32 2.54
N ARG A 36 0.51 9.01 1.24
CA ARG A 36 -0.78 8.71 0.61
C ARG A 36 -1.56 7.61 1.34
N GLU A 37 -0.89 6.51 1.69
CA GLU A 37 -1.50 5.36 2.36
C GLU A 37 -2.18 5.73 3.68
N ALA A 38 -1.55 6.64 4.45
CA ALA A 38 -2.12 7.12 5.70
C ALA A 38 -3.39 7.95 5.47
N ALA A 39 -3.39 8.85 4.48
CA ALA A 39 -4.58 9.63 4.14
C ALA A 39 -5.75 8.75 3.71
N TYR A 40 -5.50 7.69 2.93
CA TYR A 40 -6.52 6.71 2.57
C TYR A 40 -7.06 5.97 3.78
N SER A 41 -6.18 5.45 4.64
CA SER A 41 -6.56 4.68 5.83
C SER A 41 -7.39 5.50 6.84
N PHE A 42 -6.98 6.76 7.10
CA PHE A 42 -7.62 7.58 8.14
C PHE A 42 -8.80 8.39 7.67
N VAL A 43 -8.87 8.72 6.38
CA VAL A 43 -9.89 9.64 5.85
C VAL A 43 -10.66 9.00 4.71
N TYR A 44 -10.02 8.80 3.57
CA TYR A 44 -10.75 8.51 2.33
C TYR A 44 -11.50 7.17 2.34
N ASP A 45 -10.95 6.10 2.94
CA ASP A 45 -11.56 4.77 2.99
C ASP A 45 -12.33 4.50 4.28
N THR A 46 -12.67 5.56 5.03
CA THR A 46 -13.42 5.43 6.27
C THR A 46 -14.93 5.50 6.07
N ARG A 47 -15.68 4.76 6.89
CA ARG A 47 -17.15 4.76 6.88
C ARG A 47 -17.75 6.12 7.22
N TRP A 48 -17.10 6.90 8.09
CA TRP A 48 -17.58 8.21 8.45
C TRP A 48 -17.48 9.21 7.29
N PHE A 49 -16.41 9.13 6.49
CA PHE A 49 -16.27 9.98 5.30
C PHE A 49 -17.28 9.61 4.21
N GLU A 50 -17.52 8.33 4.01
CA GLU A 50 -18.59 7.84 3.13
C GLU A 50 -19.97 8.41 3.57
N LEU A 51 -20.23 8.43 4.88
CA LEU A 51 -21.47 9.00 5.42
C LEU A 51 -21.60 10.49 5.12
N VAL A 52 -20.52 11.27 5.25
CA VAL A 52 -20.52 12.71 4.92
C VAL A 52 -20.87 12.91 3.46
N ILE A 53 -20.24 12.17 2.54
CA ILE A 53 -20.51 12.25 1.10
C ILE A 53 -21.96 11.82 0.80
N LEU A 54 -22.45 10.75 1.39
CA LEU A 54 -23.83 10.29 1.23
C LEU A 54 -24.81 11.35 1.69
N LEU A 55 -24.60 11.99 2.84
CA LEU A 55 -25.45 13.07 3.35
C LEU A 55 -25.45 14.29 2.42
N LEU A 56 -24.30 14.64 1.81
CA LEU A 56 -24.22 15.69 0.81
C LEU A 56 -25.11 15.38 -0.40
N VAL A 57 -25.01 14.17 -0.94
CA VAL A 57 -25.82 13.74 -2.11
C VAL A 57 -27.31 13.73 -1.76
N LEU A 58 -27.67 13.16 -0.61
CA LEU A 58 -29.07 13.12 -0.16
C LEU A 58 -29.63 14.52 0.07
N ASN A 59 -28.84 15.44 0.63
CA ASN A 59 -29.24 16.82 0.80
C ASN A 59 -29.48 17.51 -0.55
N LEU A 60 -28.53 17.37 -1.52
CA LEU A 60 -28.69 17.93 -2.87
C LEU A 60 -29.95 17.39 -3.56
N ALA A 61 -30.16 16.08 -3.53
CA ALA A 61 -31.34 15.45 -4.12
C ALA A 61 -32.62 15.93 -3.45
N GLY A 62 -32.61 16.04 -2.12
CA GLY A 62 -33.75 16.57 -1.35
C GLY A 62 -34.07 18.02 -1.65
N GLN A 63 -33.05 18.85 -1.88
CA GLN A 63 -33.26 20.26 -2.27
C GLN A 63 -33.91 20.38 -3.65
N ILE A 64 -33.55 19.52 -4.62
CA ILE A 64 -34.21 19.51 -5.93
C ILE A 64 -35.73 19.34 -5.78
N VAL A 65 -36.15 18.43 -4.91
CA VAL A 65 -37.57 18.16 -4.65
C VAL A 65 -38.20 19.28 -3.80
N ALA A 66 -37.57 19.64 -2.68
CA ALA A 66 -38.10 20.60 -1.71
C ALA A 66 -38.33 21.99 -2.31
N PHE A 67 -37.41 22.46 -3.16
CA PHE A 67 -37.48 23.77 -3.82
C PHE A 67 -38.10 23.71 -5.20
N ARG A 68 -38.64 22.54 -5.62
CA ARG A 68 -39.29 22.33 -6.92
C ARG A 68 -38.42 22.87 -8.07
N LEU A 69 -37.17 22.42 -8.12
CA LEU A 69 -36.19 22.90 -9.10
C LEU A 69 -36.50 22.45 -10.53
N PHE A 70 -37.43 21.53 -10.73
CA PHE A 70 -37.91 21.08 -12.06
C PHE A 70 -38.67 22.14 -12.86
N ARG A 71 -38.95 23.28 -12.27
CA ARG A 71 -39.63 24.39 -12.99
C ARG A 71 -38.66 25.00 -14.01
N LYS A 72 -39.18 25.40 -15.19
CA LYS A 72 -38.39 25.98 -16.30
C LYS A 72 -37.52 27.16 -15.86
N GLU A 73 -38.03 28.00 -14.94
CA GLU A 73 -37.33 29.19 -14.42
C GLU A 73 -36.11 28.82 -13.54
N LYS A 74 -36.07 27.56 -13.04
CA LYS A 74 -35.01 27.06 -12.12
C LYS A 74 -34.16 25.99 -12.73
N LEU A 75 -34.29 25.73 -14.02
CA LEU A 75 -33.62 24.61 -14.68
C LEU A 75 -32.10 24.68 -14.54
N THR A 76 -31.49 25.86 -14.62
CA THR A 76 -30.04 26.04 -14.43
C THR A 76 -29.58 25.58 -13.05
N VAL A 77 -30.35 25.93 -12.00
CA VAL A 77 -30.02 25.49 -10.63
C VAL A 77 -30.21 23.99 -10.48
N MET A 78 -31.25 23.43 -11.10
CA MET A 78 -31.45 21.97 -11.14
C MET A 78 -30.30 21.26 -11.79
N LEU A 79 -29.85 21.72 -12.97
CA LEU A 79 -28.70 21.14 -13.69
C LEU A 79 -27.42 21.19 -12.85
N PHE A 80 -27.20 22.30 -12.13
CA PHE A 80 -26.07 22.44 -11.23
C PHE A 80 -26.11 21.36 -10.12
N HIS A 81 -27.24 21.17 -9.44
CA HIS A 81 -27.39 20.13 -8.42
C HIS A 81 -27.24 18.71 -9.00
N ALA A 82 -27.84 18.46 -10.17
CA ALA A 82 -27.75 17.19 -10.85
C ALA A 82 -26.30 16.85 -11.28
N SER A 83 -25.54 17.86 -11.70
CA SER A 83 -24.12 17.69 -12.07
C SER A 83 -23.29 17.23 -10.88
N PHE A 84 -23.46 17.80 -9.70
CA PHE A 84 -22.77 17.37 -8.50
C PHE A 84 -23.13 15.94 -8.11
N ILE A 85 -24.42 15.60 -8.16
CA ILE A 85 -24.86 14.22 -7.89
C ILE A 85 -24.23 13.26 -8.87
N MET A 86 -24.14 13.61 -10.16
CA MET A 86 -23.52 12.77 -11.19
C MET A 86 -22.03 12.61 -10.95
N ILE A 87 -21.31 13.69 -10.60
CA ILE A 87 -19.86 13.64 -10.29
C ILE A 87 -19.60 12.71 -9.11
N VAL A 88 -20.35 12.86 -8.01
CA VAL A 88 -20.17 12.01 -6.82
C VAL A 88 -20.54 10.57 -7.09
N THR A 89 -21.57 10.33 -7.90
CA THR A 89 -21.94 8.96 -8.33
C THR A 89 -20.83 8.33 -9.17
N GLY A 90 -20.25 9.08 -10.11
CA GLY A 90 -19.11 8.62 -10.91
C GLY A 90 -17.89 8.30 -10.04
N ALA A 91 -17.58 9.18 -9.07
CA ALA A 91 -16.51 8.93 -8.11
C ALA A 91 -16.75 7.68 -7.26
N ALA A 92 -18.00 7.44 -6.83
CA ALA A 92 -18.34 6.22 -6.11
C ALA A 92 -18.17 4.97 -6.99
N ILE A 93 -18.61 4.99 -8.24
CA ILE A 93 -18.41 3.89 -9.18
C ILE A 93 -16.90 3.59 -9.32
N THR A 94 -16.10 4.61 -9.60
CA THR A 94 -14.63 4.44 -9.71
C THR A 94 -14.03 3.87 -8.43
N ARG A 95 -14.46 4.34 -7.27
CA ARG A 95 -13.95 3.87 -5.97
C ARG A 95 -14.22 2.38 -5.74
N TYR A 96 -15.42 1.89 -6.06
CA TYR A 96 -15.81 0.51 -5.75
C TYR A 96 -15.53 -0.49 -6.87
N THR A 97 -15.39 -0.02 -8.12
CA THR A 97 -15.16 -0.89 -9.28
C THR A 97 -13.85 -0.60 -9.99
N GLY A 98 -13.22 0.55 -9.72
CA GLY A 98 -11.95 0.95 -10.34
C GLY A 98 -10.80 0.10 -9.84
N TRP A 99 -9.83 -0.12 -10.74
CA TRP A 99 -8.54 -0.73 -10.46
C TRP A 99 -7.44 0.14 -11.07
N GLU A 100 -6.39 0.38 -10.31
CA GLU A 100 -5.25 1.18 -10.75
C GLU A 100 -3.97 0.33 -10.73
N GLY A 101 -3.13 0.54 -11.74
CA GLY A 101 -1.85 -0.10 -11.81
C GLY A 101 -0.86 0.67 -12.67
N SER A 102 0.42 0.35 -12.50
CA SER A 102 1.53 0.96 -13.24
C SER A 102 2.17 -0.07 -14.17
N ILE A 103 2.47 0.37 -15.40
CA ILE A 103 3.27 -0.38 -16.36
C ILE A 103 4.57 0.39 -16.57
N HIS A 104 5.70 -0.28 -16.36
CA HIS A 104 7.01 0.27 -16.66
C HIS A 104 7.50 -0.28 -18.00
N ILE A 105 7.52 0.56 -19.02
CA ILE A 105 7.99 0.20 -20.38
C ILE A 105 9.25 1.01 -20.65
N ARG A 106 10.36 0.33 -20.96
CA ARG A 106 11.59 0.98 -21.42
C ARG A 106 11.50 1.25 -22.91
N GLU A 107 12.29 2.20 -23.36
CA GLU A 107 12.36 2.57 -24.78
C GLU A 107 12.75 1.36 -25.64
N GLY A 108 11.92 1.02 -26.63
CA GLY A 108 12.11 -0.16 -27.49
C GLY A 108 11.63 -1.51 -26.91
N GLU A 109 11.06 -1.54 -25.71
CA GLU A 109 10.52 -2.76 -25.11
C GLU A 109 8.99 -2.79 -25.12
N GLU A 110 8.43 -3.99 -25.07
CA GLU A 110 7.00 -4.23 -24.88
C GLU A 110 6.76 -4.87 -23.52
N GLN A 111 5.68 -4.48 -22.82
CA GLN A 111 5.31 -5.07 -21.53
C GLN A 111 3.83 -5.41 -21.49
N ASN A 112 3.51 -6.64 -21.07
CA ASN A 112 2.13 -7.13 -20.92
C ASN A 112 1.72 -7.33 -19.44
N LYS A 113 2.58 -6.91 -18.48
CA LYS A 113 2.31 -7.02 -17.05
C LYS A 113 2.13 -5.64 -16.46
N CYS A 114 1.06 -5.50 -15.68
CA CYS A 114 0.75 -4.31 -14.90
C CYS A 114 0.92 -4.62 -13.42
N TYR A 115 1.54 -3.72 -12.68
CA TYR A 115 1.70 -3.83 -11.24
C TYR A 115 0.62 -3.02 -10.56
N SER A 116 -0.11 -3.63 -9.62
CA SER A 116 -1.09 -2.91 -8.80
C SER A 116 -0.41 -1.80 -8.00
N GLY A 117 -1.04 -0.63 -7.96
CA GLY A 117 -0.62 0.46 -7.07
C GLY A 117 -0.91 0.19 -5.60
N ASP A 118 -1.72 -0.83 -5.30
CA ASP A 118 -2.10 -1.19 -3.95
C ASP A 118 -1.15 -2.21 -3.33
N ASN A 119 -0.80 -2.01 -2.06
CA ASN A 119 -0.10 -3.01 -1.28
C ASN A 119 -1.04 -4.15 -0.89
N HIS A 120 -0.57 -5.38 -1.01
CA HIS A 120 -1.31 -6.57 -0.65
C HIS A 120 -0.52 -7.41 0.35
N LEU A 121 -1.18 -7.80 1.42
CA LEU A 121 -0.66 -8.82 2.33
C LEU A 121 -1.19 -10.18 1.89
N SER A 122 -0.25 -11.05 1.49
CA SER A 122 -0.59 -12.39 0.99
C SER A 122 0.06 -13.45 1.86
N TYR A 123 -0.65 -14.56 2.06
CA TYR A 123 -0.07 -15.75 2.65
C TYR A 123 -0.40 -16.99 1.80
N VAL A 124 0.48 -17.96 1.84
CA VAL A 124 0.32 -19.27 1.23
C VAL A 124 0.75 -20.32 2.25
N LEU A 125 -0.20 -21.14 2.71
CA LEU A 125 0.08 -22.27 3.58
C LEU A 125 0.28 -23.51 2.73
N LYS A 126 1.40 -24.19 2.92
CA LYS A 126 1.74 -25.42 2.20
C LYS A 126 1.94 -26.58 3.18
N ASP A 127 1.64 -27.78 2.74
CA ASP A 127 2.00 -29.01 3.46
C ASP A 127 3.51 -29.35 3.29
N ALA A 128 3.98 -30.39 3.96
CA ALA A 128 5.36 -30.85 3.85
C ALA A 128 5.73 -31.34 2.44
N SER A 129 4.74 -31.65 1.61
CA SER A 129 4.89 -32.08 0.21
C SER A 129 4.86 -30.92 -0.76
N GLY A 130 4.66 -29.68 -0.29
CA GLY A 130 4.59 -28.47 -1.09
C GLY A 130 3.22 -28.13 -1.67
N ASN A 131 2.16 -28.92 -1.39
CA ASN A 131 0.82 -28.64 -1.84
C ASN A 131 0.22 -27.45 -1.08
N VAL A 132 -0.49 -26.57 -1.78
CA VAL A 132 -1.16 -25.43 -1.17
C VAL A 132 -2.40 -25.90 -0.42
N LEU A 133 -2.43 -25.66 0.88
CA LEU A 133 -3.55 -25.96 1.76
C LEU A 133 -4.51 -24.78 1.88
N ASP A 134 -3.97 -23.56 1.95
CA ASP A 134 -4.75 -22.35 2.04
C ASP A 134 -3.93 -21.17 1.51
N GLN A 135 -4.61 -20.20 0.90
CA GLN A 135 -3.98 -18.96 0.42
C GLN A 135 -4.97 -17.82 0.43
N SER A 136 -4.51 -16.64 0.72
CA SER A 136 -5.29 -15.43 0.61
C SER A 136 -4.40 -14.22 0.30
N SER A 137 -4.98 -13.25 -0.38
CA SER A 137 -4.39 -11.95 -0.63
C SER A 137 -5.42 -10.89 -0.32
N ARG A 138 -5.07 -9.93 0.54
CA ARG A 138 -5.94 -8.83 0.91
C ARG A 138 -5.21 -7.51 0.76
N LYS A 139 -5.87 -6.51 0.20
CA LYS A 139 -5.38 -5.13 0.17
C LYS A 139 -5.10 -4.67 1.60
N TYR A 140 -3.94 -4.06 1.80
CA TYR A 140 -3.48 -3.61 3.11
C TYR A 140 -2.79 -2.26 3.00
N TYR A 141 -3.23 -1.30 3.81
CA TYR A 141 -2.60 0.02 3.86
C TYR A 141 -1.40 -0.01 4.81
N ILE A 142 -0.20 0.14 4.25
CA ILE A 142 1.05 0.20 5.01
C ILE A 142 1.23 1.64 5.52
N GLY A 143 0.63 1.94 6.68
CA GLY A 143 0.81 3.23 7.36
C GLY A 143 1.45 3.05 8.73
N SER A 144 1.96 4.15 9.31
CA SER A 144 2.63 4.14 10.62
C SER A 144 1.74 3.67 11.79
N SER A 145 0.42 3.64 11.61
CA SER A 145 -0.57 3.26 12.63
C SER A 145 -1.37 2.00 12.30
N SER A 146 -1.21 1.41 11.11
CA SER A 146 -2.05 0.30 10.64
C SER A 146 -1.57 -1.10 11.04
N ALA A 147 -0.50 -1.20 11.84
CA ALA A 147 0.19 -2.46 12.13
C ALA A 147 -0.63 -3.51 12.89
N ASP A 148 -1.69 -3.11 13.60
CA ASP A 148 -2.35 -4.00 14.55
C ASP A 148 -3.63 -4.68 14.03
N ASP A 149 -4.12 -4.33 12.85
CA ASP A 149 -5.46 -4.71 12.41
C ASP A 149 -5.54 -5.94 11.50
N TYR A 150 -4.41 -6.48 11.03
CA TYR A 150 -4.48 -7.65 10.16
C TYR A 150 -4.49 -8.94 10.95
N SER A 151 -5.61 -9.64 10.85
CA SER A 151 -5.73 -11.03 11.32
C SER A 151 -6.43 -11.88 10.27
N ALA A 152 -5.94 -13.10 10.07
CA ALA A 152 -6.55 -14.07 9.17
C ALA A 152 -6.65 -15.43 9.86
N SER A 153 -7.79 -16.11 9.66
CA SER A 153 -7.96 -17.50 10.07
C SER A 153 -7.57 -18.40 8.91
N VAL A 154 -6.52 -19.19 9.09
CA VAL A 154 -5.89 -20.03 8.08
C VAL A 154 -6.25 -21.47 8.33
N GLY A 155 -6.83 -22.16 7.35
CA GLY A 155 -7.25 -23.55 7.45
C GLY A 155 -6.19 -24.54 6.97
N ALA A 156 -5.92 -25.59 7.74
CA ALA A 156 -5.08 -26.72 7.34
C ALA A 156 -5.81 -28.04 7.66
N GLY A 157 -6.66 -28.49 6.76
CA GLY A 157 -7.57 -29.61 7.02
C GLY A 157 -8.50 -29.30 8.19
N ASP A 158 -8.52 -30.16 9.20
CA ASP A 158 -9.35 -29.96 10.42
C ASP A 158 -8.79 -28.94 11.42
N ARG A 159 -7.59 -28.42 11.19
CA ARG A 159 -6.94 -27.45 12.07
C ARG A 159 -7.10 -26.04 11.53
N ARG A 160 -7.34 -25.09 12.44
CA ARG A 160 -7.36 -23.65 12.15
C ARG A 160 -6.27 -22.95 12.92
N TYR A 161 -5.56 -22.10 12.23
CA TYR A 161 -4.51 -21.25 12.78
C TYR A 161 -4.93 -19.79 12.66
N GLN A 162 -4.53 -18.97 13.61
CA GLN A 162 -4.67 -17.53 13.49
C GLN A 162 -3.34 -16.92 13.07
N LEU A 163 -3.33 -16.27 11.92
CA LEU A 163 -2.24 -15.44 11.46
C LEU A 163 -2.53 -14.00 11.88
N ARG A 164 -1.63 -13.39 12.63
CA ARG A 164 -1.72 -11.99 13.04
C ARG A 164 -0.45 -11.25 12.65
N LEU A 165 -0.60 -10.07 12.04
CA LEU A 165 0.51 -9.17 11.82
C LEU A 165 0.87 -8.51 13.16
N SER A 166 2.07 -8.77 13.67
CA SER A 166 2.49 -8.25 14.95
C SER A 166 3.05 -6.84 14.88
N ARG A 167 3.72 -6.50 13.77
CA ARG A 167 4.38 -5.20 13.61
C ARG A 167 4.76 -4.93 12.16
N ILE A 168 4.62 -3.68 11.73
CA ILE A 168 5.25 -3.12 10.53
C ILE A 168 6.32 -2.14 10.99
N ILE A 169 7.50 -2.21 10.39
CA ILE A 169 8.58 -1.27 10.63
C ILE A 169 8.71 -0.41 9.37
N PRO A 170 8.16 0.82 9.38
CA PRO A 170 8.25 1.71 8.23
C PRO A 170 9.71 2.16 8.05
N ASN A 171 10.10 2.34 6.79
CA ASN A 171 11.46 2.79 6.42
C ASN A 171 12.59 1.95 7.06
N ALA A 172 12.36 0.64 7.23
CA ALA A 172 13.34 -0.24 7.81
C ALA A 172 14.61 -0.27 6.94
N SER A 173 15.74 -0.01 7.57
CA SER A 173 17.06 -0.21 6.98
C SER A 173 17.78 -1.35 7.69
N ARG A 174 18.49 -2.17 6.92
CA ARG A 174 19.38 -3.16 7.51
C ARG A 174 20.69 -2.48 7.91
N SER A 175 21.14 -2.75 9.11
CA SER A 175 22.45 -2.32 9.59
C SER A 175 23.13 -3.46 10.35
N VAL A 176 24.43 -3.52 10.26
CA VAL A 176 25.25 -4.47 11.03
C VAL A 176 25.58 -3.81 12.36
N VAL A 177 25.27 -4.48 13.46
CA VAL A 177 25.56 -4.04 14.81
C VAL A 177 26.57 -5.03 15.42
N ARG A 178 27.60 -4.51 16.09
CA ARG A 178 28.57 -5.33 16.80
C ARG A 178 27.87 -6.09 17.94
N SER A 179 28.07 -7.39 17.99
CA SER A 179 27.48 -8.27 19.00
C SER A 179 28.51 -9.30 19.46
N ASP A 180 28.55 -9.58 20.75
CA ASP A 180 29.45 -10.58 21.33
C ASP A 180 28.98 -12.04 21.04
N SER A 181 27.74 -12.20 20.60
CA SER A 181 27.13 -13.51 20.28
C SER A 181 26.74 -13.68 18.82
N GLY A 182 27.07 -12.71 17.96
CA GLY A 182 26.78 -12.73 16.53
C GLY A 182 27.81 -13.49 15.72
N GLY A 183 27.38 -14.06 14.55
CA GLY A 183 28.29 -14.57 13.53
C GLY A 183 28.95 -13.46 12.70
N PRO A 184 29.98 -13.78 11.89
CA PRO A 184 30.60 -12.81 11.00
C PRO A 184 29.59 -12.35 9.92
N VAL A 185 29.56 -11.04 9.68
CA VAL A 185 28.75 -10.44 8.59
C VAL A 185 29.65 -9.58 7.74
N LEU A 186 29.71 -9.87 6.45
CA LEU A 186 30.44 -9.08 5.48
C LEU A 186 29.50 -8.04 4.84
N SER A 187 29.86 -6.76 4.94
CA SER A 187 29.19 -5.71 4.20
C SER A 187 29.88 -5.46 2.87
N LEU A 188 29.25 -5.82 1.78
CA LEU A 188 29.76 -5.67 0.43
C LEU A 188 29.01 -4.57 -0.30
N MET A 189 29.72 -3.59 -0.84
CA MET A 189 29.15 -2.52 -1.62
C MET A 189 29.43 -2.74 -3.10
N ILE A 190 28.39 -2.95 -3.89
CA ILE A 190 28.47 -3.13 -5.34
C ILE A 190 27.97 -1.86 -6.02
N THR A 191 28.75 -1.36 -6.97
CA THR A 191 28.38 -0.21 -7.81
C THR A 191 28.28 -0.70 -9.25
N GLY A 192 27.16 -0.49 -9.90
CA GLY A 192 26.90 -0.89 -11.29
C GLY A 192 25.95 0.06 -11.99
N GLN A 193 25.46 -0.30 -13.17
CA GLN A 193 24.52 0.52 -13.96
C GLN A 193 23.19 0.81 -13.20
N GLY A 194 22.81 -0.04 -12.25
CA GLY A 194 21.64 0.16 -11.37
C GLY A 194 21.89 1.02 -10.13
N GLY A 195 23.06 1.68 -10.02
CA GLY A 195 23.44 2.47 -8.86
C GLY A 195 24.27 1.69 -7.84
N ARG A 196 24.33 2.24 -6.62
CA ARG A 196 25.09 1.68 -5.49
C ARG A 196 24.16 0.83 -4.62
N LYS A 197 24.54 -0.43 -4.36
CA LYS A 197 23.78 -1.35 -3.52
C LYS A 197 24.70 -1.97 -2.47
N THR A 198 24.25 -1.99 -1.22
CA THR A 198 24.96 -2.66 -0.12
C THR A 198 24.31 -4.01 0.15
N LEU A 199 25.11 -5.07 0.12
CA LEU A 199 24.74 -6.43 0.51
C LEU A 199 25.35 -6.73 1.88
N TYR A 200 24.59 -7.38 2.74
CA TYR A 200 25.06 -7.92 4.01
C TYR A 200 25.04 -9.44 3.91
N LEU A 201 26.20 -10.05 3.86
CA LEU A 201 26.38 -11.49 3.71
C LEU A 201 26.64 -12.08 5.10
N GLU A 202 25.77 -12.97 5.52
CA GLU A 202 25.95 -13.78 6.73
C GLU A 202 26.74 -15.06 6.38
N ASP A 203 27.28 -15.71 7.38
CA ASP A 203 28.04 -16.96 7.20
C ASP A 203 27.20 -18.03 6.52
N GLY A 204 27.76 -18.68 5.48
CA GLY A 204 27.03 -19.64 4.65
C GLY A 204 26.02 -19.06 3.66
N GLN A 205 25.82 -17.75 3.61
CA GLN A 205 24.81 -17.11 2.78
C GLN A 205 25.36 -16.71 1.41
N VAL A 206 24.49 -16.89 0.39
CA VAL A 206 24.71 -16.39 -0.99
C VAL A 206 23.61 -15.40 -1.33
N LEU A 207 23.98 -14.22 -1.81
CA LEU A 207 23.06 -13.20 -2.29
C LEU A 207 23.37 -12.80 -3.73
N ALA A 208 22.34 -12.56 -4.51
CA ALA A 208 22.43 -12.05 -5.87
C ALA A 208 22.24 -10.52 -5.94
N SER A 209 23.04 -9.87 -6.77
CA SER A 209 22.86 -8.46 -7.12
C SER A 209 23.01 -8.30 -8.64
N GLY A 210 21.87 -8.24 -9.34
CA GLY A 210 21.85 -8.39 -10.81
C GLY A 210 22.31 -9.78 -11.20
N ASP A 211 23.27 -9.87 -12.11
CA ASP A 211 23.84 -11.13 -12.61
C ASP A 211 25.01 -11.65 -11.75
N ILE A 212 25.36 -10.99 -10.66
CA ILE A 212 26.47 -11.34 -9.78
C ILE A 212 25.96 -12.04 -8.53
N MET A 213 26.49 -13.21 -8.23
CA MET A 213 26.24 -13.94 -7.00
C MET A 213 27.46 -13.81 -6.07
N ALA A 214 27.23 -13.32 -4.85
CA ALA A 214 28.27 -13.20 -3.82
C ALA A 214 27.92 -14.02 -2.58
N GLY A 215 28.88 -14.70 -2.01
CA GLY A 215 28.72 -15.53 -0.82
C GLY A 215 29.84 -15.35 0.22
N LEU A 216 29.45 -15.44 1.50
CA LEU A 216 30.40 -15.58 2.63
C LEU A 216 30.39 -17.03 3.08
N ASN A 217 31.54 -17.70 3.02
CA ASN A 217 31.69 -19.15 3.26
C ASN A 217 30.56 -19.97 2.58
N PRO A 218 30.31 -19.76 1.27
CA PRO A 218 29.17 -20.35 0.61
C PRO A 218 29.23 -21.85 0.54
N PRO A 219 28.11 -22.57 0.59
CA PRO A 219 28.11 -24.04 0.44
C PRO A 219 28.31 -24.52 -0.99
N GLY A 220 28.37 -23.63 -1.98
CA GLY A 220 28.49 -23.91 -3.40
C GLY A 220 29.26 -22.82 -4.15
N GLU A 221 29.33 -22.96 -5.48
CA GLU A 221 30.02 -22.02 -6.36
C GLU A 221 29.23 -20.72 -6.49
N CYS A 222 29.92 -19.60 -6.45
CA CYS A 222 29.39 -18.27 -6.73
C CYS A 222 30.46 -17.44 -7.46
N ASP A 223 30.04 -16.31 -8.03
CA ASP A 223 30.94 -15.43 -8.77
C ASP A 223 31.96 -14.73 -7.87
N LEU A 224 31.51 -14.35 -6.67
CA LEU A 224 32.33 -13.73 -5.63
C LEU A 224 32.28 -14.58 -4.36
N ILE A 225 33.39 -15.18 -3.99
CA ILE A 225 33.52 -16.03 -2.79
C ILE A 225 34.38 -15.30 -1.77
N PHE A 226 33.85 -15.06 -0.60
CA PHE A 226 34.57 -14.57 0.56
C PHE A 226 34.69 -15.70 1.58
N LEU A 227 35.90 -16.06 1.96
CA LEU A 227 36.15 -17.02 3.00
C LEU A 227 36.66 -16.29 4.24
N SER A 228 35.98 -16.45 5.35
CA SER A 228 36.40 -15.92 6.64
C SER A 228 37.31 -16.87 7.37
N ASP A 229 38.47 -16.40 7.80
CA ASP A 229 39.45 -17.14 8.59
C ASP A 229 39.79 -16.31 9.84
N GLY A 230 38.90 -16.29 10.80
CA GLY A 230 39.01 -15.46 12.00
C GLY A 230 38.95 -13.96 11.68
N ASP A 231 40.06 -13.24 11.86
CA ASP A 231 40.17 -11.82 11.63
C ASP A 231 40.50 -11.43 10.18
N SER A 232 40.66 -12.39 9.28
CA SER A 232 41.00 -12.16 7.88
C SER A 232 39.94 -12.70 6.92
N PHE A 233 39.86 -12.09 5.74
CA PHE A 233 39.03 -12.55 4.65
C PHE A 233 39.91 -12.89 3.44
N ARG A 234 39.65 -14.05 2.83
CA ARG A 234 40.16 -14.39 1.51
C ARG A 234 39.08 -14.17 0.49
N PHE A 235 39.45 -13.62 -0.65
CA PHE A 235 38.55 -13.32 -1.73
C PHE A 235 38.94 -14.08 -2.99
N THR A 236 37.93 -14.69 -3.62
CA THR A 236 38.07 -15.34 -4.92
C THR A 236 36.96 -14.85 -5.84
N SER A 237 37.27 -14.61 -7.09
CA SER A 237 36.32 -14.15 -8.10
C SER A 237 36.45 -14.97 -9.38
N SER A 238 35.30 -15.20 -10.03
CA SER A 238 35.26 -15.74 -11.41
C SER A 238 35.57 -14.66 -12.45
N PHE A 239 35.56 -13.37 -12.06
CA PHE A 239 35.89 -12.27 -12.95
C PHE A 239 37.39 -11.93 -12.89
N ASN A 240 37.93 -11.55 -14.06
CA ASN A 240 39.26 -10.95 -14.12
C ASN A 240 39.14 -9.49 -13.73
N PHE A 241 39.89 -9.06 -12.73
CA PHE A 241 40.04 -7.64 -12.38
C PHE A 241 41.21 -7.07 -13.19
N GLU A 242 40.98 -5.99 -13.92
CA GLU A 242 42.04 -5.16 -14.53
C GLU A 242 42.50 -4.11 -13.52
#